data_0f5f4b60780fd32c107ebe1f018b609e
#
_entry.id   0f5f4b60780fd32c107ebe1f018b609e
#
_cell.length_a   1.000
_cell.length_b   1.000
_cell.length_c   1.000
_cell.angle_alpha   90.00
_cell.angle_beta   90.00
_cell.angle_gamma   90.00
#
_symmetry.space_group_name_H-M   'P 1'
#
loop_
_entity.id
_entity.type
_entity.pdbx_description
1 polymer ?
#
loop_
_entity_poly.entity_id
_entity_poly.type
_entity_poly.pdbx_seq_one_letter_code
_entity_poly.pdbx_strand_id
1 'polypeptide(L)'
;MKRPPKILHISDLHFRHNGRLYYSTTKKINNGFILNNYSVLHISDRDIQKEKKSLFDLGSKKYLFNKIIENINNFKPDIIFFGHVDRLNYLDLLKIKENYTNIKIA
;
A
#
# COMPACT_ATOMS: atom_id res chain seq x y z
N MET A 1 -10.76 20.53 -16.01
CA MET A 1 -10.37 20.54 -14.60
C MET A 1 -9.64 19.27 -14.27
N LYS A 2 -8.46 19.38 -13.70
CA LYS A 2 -7.73 18.19 -13.31
C LYS A 2 -8.31 17.59 -12.03
N ARG A 3 -8.50 16.28 -12.04
CA ARG A 3 -8.91 15.59 -10.82
C ARG A 3 -7.78 15.63 -9.77
N PRO A 4 -8.10 15.53 -8.48
CA PRO A 4 -7.06 15.38 -7.46
C PRO A 4 -6.20 14.15 -7.75
N PRO A 5 -4.88 14.20 -7.47
CA PRO A 5 -4.04 13.03 -7.63
C PRO A 5 -4.53 11.85 -6.81
N LYS A 6 -4.39 10.65 -7.37
CA LYS A 6 -4.72 9.40 -6.69
C LYS A 6 -3.46 8.80 -6.11
N ILE A 7 -3.46 8.55 -4.83
CA ILE A 7 -2.32 7.98 -4.12
C ILE A 7 -2.70 6.59 -3.61
N LEU A 8 -1.95 5.59 -4.01
CA LEU A 8 -2.00 4.27 -3.38
C LEU A 8 -0.94 4.25 -2.28
N HIS A 9 -1.38 4.25 -1.03
CA HIS A 9 -0.51 4.30 0.13
C HIS A 9 -0.35 2.89 0.69
N ILE A 10 0.86 2.34 0.59
CA ILE A 10 1.17 0.99 1.06
C ILE A 10 2.07 1.10 2.28
N SER A 11 1.54 0.77 3.44
CA SER A 11 2.29 0.73 4.69
C SER A 11 1.46 0.06 5.78
N ASP A 12 2.00 -0.07 6.97
CA ASP A 12 1.29 -0.72 8.07
C ASP A 12 0.40 0.28 8.81
N LEU A 13 -0.93 0.14 8.70
CA LEU A 13 -1.89 0.99 9.42
C LEU A 13 -2.23 0.46 10.81
N HIS A 14 -1.69 -0.69 11.19
CA HIS A 14 -1.89 -1.25 12.52
C HIS A 14 -3.34 -1.55 12.87
N PHE A 15 -4.15 -1.98 11.89
CA PHE A 15 -5.55 -2.35 12.14
C PHE A 15 -5.68 -3.48 13.16
N ARG A 16 -4.73 -4.45 13.12
CA ARG A 16 -4.72 -5.59 14.03
C ARG A 16 -4.49 -5.20 15.48
N HIS A 17 -4.09 -3.96 15.75
CA HIS A 17 -3.83 -3.47 17.10
C HIS A 17 -5.06 -2.80 17.75
N ASN A 18 -6.19 -2.82 17.07
CA ASN A 18 -7.47 -2.37 17.62
C ASN A 18 -7.43 -0.95 18.21
N GLY A 19 -6.80 -0.04 17.49
CA GLY A 19 -6.75 1.37 17.88
C GLY A 19 -5.62 1.76 18.82
N ARG A 20 -4.85 0.81 19.33
CA ARG A 20 -3.75 1.13 20.26
C ARG A 20 -2.66 1.97 19.61
N LEU A 21 -2.50 1.87 18.29
CA LEU A 21 -1.49 2.62 17.55
C LEU A 21 -2.13 3.67 16.64
N TYR A 22 -3.22 4.29 17.09
CA TYR A 22 -3.92 5.32 16.32
C TYR A 22 -3.05 6.55 16.02
N TYR A 23 -2.03 6.77 16.82
CA TYR A 23 -1.11 7.91 16.71
C TYR A 23 0.09 7.63 15.83
N SER A 24 0.15 6.50 15.14
CA SER A 24 1.31 6.11 14.35
C SER A 24 1.62 7.11 13.25
N THR A 25 2.89 7.20 12.86
CA THR A 25 3.35 8.06 11.76
C THR A 25 2.63 7.73 10.47
N THR A 26 2.42 6.44 10.19
CA THR A 26 1.70 5.98 9.01
C THR A 26 0.31 6.59 8.91
N LYS A 27 -0.45 6.58 10.00
CA LYS A 27 -1.80 7.16 10.02
C LYS A 27 -1.77 8.66 9.84
N LYS A 28 -0.78 9.34 10.43
CA LYS A 28 -0.62 10.79 10.27
C LYS A 28 -0.32 11.16 8.83
N ILE A 29 0.54 10.40 8.15
CA ILE A 29 0.84 10.62 6.74
C ILE A 29 -0.41 10.40 5.90
N ASN A 30 -1.13 9.31 6.14
CA ASN A 30 -2.35 9.00 5.41
C ASN A 30 -3.38 10.12 5.57
N ASN A 31 -3.59 10.60 6.78
CA ASN A 31 -4.50 11.70 7.07
C ASN A 31 -4.05 12.99 6.40
N GLY A 32 -2.74 13.24 6.34
CA GLY A 32 -2.18 14.40 5.65
C GLY A 32 -2.51 14.41 4.16
N PHE A 33 -2.44 13.26 3.49
CA PHE A 33 -2.85 13.15 2.10
C PHE A 33 -4.33 13.49 1.93
N ILE A 34 -5.17 12.96 2.81
CA ILE A 34 -6.62 13.20 2.76
C ILE A 34 -6.93 14.69 2.98
N LEU A 35 -6.28 15.31 3.98
CA LEU A 35 -6.48 16.74 4.29
C LEU A 35 -6.02 17.66 3.16
N ASN A 36 -5.10 17.21 2.32
CA ASN A 36 -4.63 17.95 1.15
C ASN A 36 -5.41 17.61 -0.11
N ASN A 37 -6.58 17.03 0.03
CA ASN A 37 -7.50 16.71 -1.07
C ASN A 37 -7.00 15.65 -2.05
N TYR A 38 -6.06 14.80 -1.67
CA TYR A 38 -5.70 13.66 -2.50
C TYR A 38 -6.74 12.54 -2.33
N SER A 39 -6.99 11.83 -3.42
CA SER A 39 -7.77 10.59 -3.35
C SER A 39 -6.85 9.46 -2.92
N VAL A 40 -7.07 8.89 -1.74
CA VAL A 40 -6.16 7.91 -1.16
C VAL A 40 -6.82 6.56 -1.05
N LEU A 41 -6.18 5.54 -1.61
CA LEU A 41 -6.49 4.14 -1.30
C LEU A 41 -5.33 3.58 -0.47
N HIS A 42 -5.65 2.94 0.62
CA HIS A 42 -4.65 2.43 1.54
C HIS A 42 -4.57 0.92 1.51
N ILE A 43 -3.35 0.38 1.48
CA ILE A 43 -3.09 -1.04 1.68
C ILE A 43 -2.24 -1.19 2.93
N SER A 44 -2.77 -1.87 3.94
CA SER A 44 -2.04 -2.17 5.16
C SER A 44 -1.37 -3.53 5.00
N ASP A 45 -0.08 -3.52 4.65
CA ASP A 45 0.66 -4.72 4.23
C ASP A 45 0.70 -5.80 5.31
N ARG A 46 1.03 -5.44 6.53
CA ARG A 46 1.13 -6.41 7.62
C ARG A 46 -0.22 -6.96 8.06
N ASP A 47 -1.26 -6.13 8.02
CA ASP A 47 -2.60 -6.60 8.36
C ASP A 47 -3.10 -7.60 7.33
N ILE A 48 -2.84 -7.34 6.04
CA ILE A 48 -3.20 -8.28 4.96
C ILE A 48 -2.46 -9.60 5.11
N GLN A 49 -1.18 -9.56 5.42
CA GLN A 49 -0.41 -10.80 5.62
C GLN A 49 -0.93 -11.62 6.79
N LYS A 50 -1.37 -10.97 7.85
CA LYS A 50 -1.91 -11.65 9.02
C LYS A 50 -3.26 -12.31 8.74
N GLU A 51 -4.06 -11.71 7.86
CA GLU A 51 -5.36 -12.25 7.49
C GLU A 51 -5.27 -13.60 6.77
N LYS A 52 -4.22 -13.81 5.98
CA LYS A 52 -4.12 -15.00 5.15
C LYS A 52 -2.74 -15.63 5.22
N LYS A 53 -2.60 -16.60 6.10
CA LYS A 53 -1.40 -17.42 6.20
C LYS A 53 -1.62 -18.72 5.45
N SER A 54 -0.61 -19.15 4.69
CA SER A 54 -0.63 -20.38 3.93
C SER A 54 0.68 -21.13 4.13
N LEU A 55 0.62 -22.46 4.15
CA LEU A 55 1.80 -23.30 4.20
C LEU A 55 2.67 -23.15 2.94
N PHE A 56 2.03 -22.81 1.81
CA PHE A 56 2.72 -22.65 0.53
C PHE A 56 3.15 -21.23 0.24
N ASP A 57 2.73 -20.27 1.07
CA ASP A 57 3.06 -18.86 0.93
C ASP A 57 3.52 -18.34 2.29
N LEU A 58 4.75 -18.64 2.64
CA LEU A 58 5.32 -18.24 3.91
C LEU A 58 5.33 -16.73 4.06
N GLY A 59 4.66 -16.23 5.12
CA GLY A 59 4.53 -14.81 5.37
C GLY A 59 3.53 -14.12 4.44
N SER A 60 2.77 -14.89 3.65
CA SER A 60 1.74 -14.38 2.73
C SER A 60 2.27 -13.34 1.73
N LYS A 61 3.53 -13.45 1.32
CA LYS A 61 4.16 -12.49 0.41
C LYS A 61 3.52 -12.48 -0.97
N LYS A 62 3.23 -13.67 -1.51
CA LYS A 62 2.60 -13.80 -2.82
C LYS A 62 1.18 -13.24 -2.80
N TYR A 63 0.45 -13.53 -1.75
CA TYR A 63 -0.90 -12.99 -1.55
C TYR A 63 -0.89 -11.47 -1.50
N LEU A 64 0.04 -10.90 -0.71
CA LEU A 64 0.19 -9.45 -0.60
C LEU A 64 0.52 -8.82 -1.94
N PHE A 65 1.48 -9.38 -2.68
CA PHE A 65 1.88 -8.85 -3.99
C PHE A 65 0.70 -8.84 -4.96
N ASN A 66 -0.03 -9.95 -5.05
CA ASN A 66 -1.19 -10.04 -5.93
C ASN A 66 -2.28 -9.04 -5.54
N LYS A 67 -2.49 -8.82 -4.24
CA LYS A 67 -3.45 -7.85 -3.73
C LYS A 67 -3.08 -6.44 -4.17
N ILE A 68 -1.79 -6.11 -4.09
CA ILE A 68 -1.28 -4.81 -4.53
C ILE A 68 -1.53 -4.63 -6.03
N ILE A 69 -1.21 -5.63 -6.84
CA ILE A 69 -1.41 -5.55 -8.30
C ILE A 69 -2.87 -5.35 -8.65
N GLU A 70 -3.78 -6.09 -8.02
CA GLU A 70 -5.22 -5.91 -8.25
C GLU A 70 -5.67 -4.49 -7.91
N ASN A 71 -5.18 -3.96 -6.79
CA ASN A 71 -5.54 -2.60 -6.39
C ASN A 71 -4.98 -1.55 -7.34
N ILE A 72 -3.77 -1.73 -7.85
CA ILE A 72 -3.21 -0.84 -8.87
C ILE A 72 -4.09 -0.84 -10.12
N ASN A 73 -4.48 -2.01 -10.58
CA ASN A 73 -5.28 -2.14 -11.79
C ASN A 73 -6.67 -1.53 -11.65
N ASN A 74 -7.27 -1.64 -10.49
CA ASN A 74 -8.63 -1.13 -10.24
C ASN A 74 -8.64 0.36 -9.91
N PHE A 75 -7.72 0.80 -9.07
CA PHE A 75 -7.66 2.18 -8.60
C PHE A 75 -6.98 3.10 -9.61
N LYS A 76 -5.99 2.60 -10.34
CA LYS A 76 -5.19 3.36 -11.31
C LYS A 76 -4.58 4.61 -10.66
N PRO A 77 -3.70 4.43 -9.67
CA PRO A 77 -3.11 5.57 -8.97
C PRO A 77 -2.16 6.37 -9.85
N ASP A 78 -2.00 7.64 -9.52
CA ASP A 78 -0.96 8.48 -10.12
C ASP A 78 0.37 8.28 -9.41
N ILE A 79 0.32 8.02 -8.12
CA ILE A 79 1.48 7.84 -7.26
C ILE A 79 1.26 6.62 -6.37
N ILE A 80 2.30 5.79 -6.26
CA ILE A 80 2.34 4.74 -5.24
C ILE A 80 3.34 5.21 -4.19
N PHE A 81 2.86 5.43 -2.97
CA PHE A 81 3.70 5.83 -1.85
C PHE A 81 3.92 4.64 -0.94
N PHE A 82 5.19 4.22 -0.83
CA PHE A 82 5.57 3.16 0.09
C PHE A 82 6.05 3.78 1.39
N GLY A 83 5.37 3.44 2.48
CA GLY A 83 5.85 3.79 3.80
C GLY A 83 6.93 2.82 4.24
N HIS A 84 6.92 2.45 5.52
CA HIS A 84 7.86 1.44 6.01
C HIS A 84 7.40 0.06 5.55
N VAL A 85 7.90 -0.40 4.38
CA VAL A 85 7.48 -1.64 3.74
C VAL A 85 8.61 -2.64 3.75
N ASP A 86 8.60 -3.53 4.73
CA ASP A 86 9.61 -4.58 4.87
C ASP A 86 9.11 -5.95 4.35
N ARG A 87 7.88 -6.01 3.86
CA ARG A 87 7.25 -7.25 3.40
C ARG A 87 7.35 -7.47 1.89
N LEU A 88 7.79 -6.46 1.16
CA LEU A 88 8.08 -6.57 -0.27
C LEU A 88 9.58 -6.59 -0.47
N ASN A 89 10.06 -7.42 -1.39
CA ASN A 89 11.47 -7.43 -1.71
C ASN A 89 11.76 -6.52 -2.92
N TYR A 90 13.05 -6.34 -3.21
CA TYR A 90 13.48 -5.48 -4.32
C TYR A 90 12.93 -5.94 -5.67
N LEU A 91 12.83 -7.25 -5.89
CA LEU A 91 12.31 -7.79 -7.15
C LEU A 91 10.83 -7.46 -7.33
N ASP A 92 10.04 -7.48 -6.25
CA ASP A 92 8.63 -7.09 -6.32
C ASP A 92 8.48 -5.62 -6.72
N LEU A 93 9.31 -4.75 -6.15
CA LEU A 93 9.30 -3.33 -6.49
C LEU A 93 9.69 -3.09 -7.95
N LEU A 94 10.69 -3.84 -8.44
CA LEU A 94 11.08 -3.75 -9.85
C LEU A 94 9.96 -4.19 -10.78
N LYS A 95 9.25 -5.26 -10.45
CA LYS A 95 8.12 -5.72 -11.26
C LYS A 95 7.04 -4.66 -11.37
N ILE A 96 6.73 -4.00 -10.26
CA ILE A 96 5.74 -2.91 -10.26
C ILE A 96 6.24 -1.77 -11.15
N LYS A 97 7.49 -1.37 -11.00
CA LYS A 97 8.05 -0.26 -11.75
C LYS A 97 8.08 -0.55 -13.26
N GLU A 98 8.43 -1.77 -13.65
CA GLU A 98 8.50 -2.16 -15.05
C GLU A 98 7.13 -2.25 -15.71
N ASN A 99 6.13 -2.76 -14.97
CA ASN A 99 4.80 -2.95 -15.52
C ASN A 99 3.93 -1.69 -15.51
N TYR A 100 4.28 -0.70 -14.68
CA TYR A 100 3.49 0.52 -14.51
C TYR A 100 4.38 1.75 -14.65
N THR A 101 4.91 1.97 -15.86
CA THR A 101 5.89 3.03 -16.12
C THR A 101 5.31 4.44 -15.95
N ASN A 102 3.98 4.59 -16.06
CA ASN A 102 3.32 5.89 -15.93
C ASN A 102 3.01 6.28 -14.49
N ILE A 103 3.29 5.40 -13.54
CA ILE A 103 2.99 5.64 -12.13
C ILE A 103 4.27 6.07 -11.42
N LYS A 104 4.20 7.18 -10.67
CA LYS A 104 5.30 7.61 -9.81
C LYS A 104 5.37 6.73 -8.58
N ILE A 105 6.58 6.32 -8.22
CA ILE A 105 6.84 5.57 -7.00
C ILE A 105 7.65 6.43 -6.06
N ALA A 106 7.16 6.56 -4.85
CA ALA A 106 7.82 7.36 -3.82
C ALA A 106 8.05 6.57 -2.54
#